data_0e8c75f6cf4185140a0437c86afce959
#
_entry.id   0e8c75f6cf4185140a0437c86afce959
#
_cell.length_a   1.000
_cell.length_b   1.000
_cell.length_c   1.000
_cell.angle_alpha   90.00
_cell.angle_beta   90.00
_cell.angle_gamma   90.00
#
_symmetry.space_group_name_H-M   'P 1'
#
loop_
_entity.id
_entity.type
_entity.pdbx_description
1 polymer ?
#
loop_
_entity_poly.entity_id
_entity_poly.type
_entity_poly.pdbx_seq_one_letter_code
_entity_poly.pdbx_strand_id
1 'polypeptide(L)'
;VSNKEALTWSVVWISLAMIFSGVIYFVFKNADGHDFAMEKFSQFQAAYWIEKALSVDNLFVFILVFGFFKIPKEYQHKVLFWGILGALLFRAIFIFAGVELIKMTYLPAFSIGDWNFNLAEDAEHANFAAKEFFRPNVVLTIFGFFLVFAGIKSWKCDNDEEQDLSKNFGVKLVHKFFKVTPNFDGDKFFSVQNGIKMATPLFVALMVIEVTDLVFAVDSIPAIFAVAPN
;
A
#
# COMPACT_ATOMS: atom_id res chain seq x y z
N VAL A 1 0.36 -15.04 22.07
CA VAL A 1 1.13 -15.76 21.02
C VAL A 1 2.58 -15.75 21.43
N SER A 2 3.22 -16.93 21.47
CA SER A 2 4.66 -17.07 21.78
C SER A 2 5.49 -16.57 20.59
N ASN A 3 6.68 -15.99 20.86
CA ASN A 3 7.61 -15.58 19.80
C ASN A 3 7.95 -16.72 18.83
N LYS A 4 8.04 -17.95 19.34
CA LYS A 4 8.27 -19.15 18.51
C LYS A 4 7.10 -19.42 17.57
N GLU A 5 5.88 -19.29 18.08
CA GLU A 5 4.66 -19.48 17.29
C GLU A 5 4.52 -18.42 16.20
N ALA A 6 4.77 -17.14 16.53
CA ALA A 6 4.77 -16.06 15.57
C ALA A 6 5.80 -16.27 14.45
N LEU A 7 7.03 -16.68 14.81
CA LEU A 7 8.07 -17.00 13.84
C LEU A 7 7.69 -18.18 12.94
N THR A 8 7.13 -19.24 13.52
CA THR A 8 6.68 -20.42 12.77
C THR A 8 5.62 -20.04 11.72
N TRP A 9 4.60 -19.27 12.13
CA TRP A 9 3.57 -18.80 11.19
C TRP A 9 4.13 -17.88 10.11
N SER A 10 5.09 -17.02 10.45
CA SER A 10 5.76 -16.17 9.46
C SER A 10 6.49 -17.00 8.39
N VAL A 11 7.23 -18.02 8.82
CA VAL A 11 7.93 -18.94 7.91
C VAL A 11 6.93 -19.72 7.05
N VAL A 12 5.82 -20.18 7.62
CA VAL A 12 4.77 -20.90 6.87
C VAL A 12 4.19 -20.01 5.77
N TRP A 13 3.82 -18.76 6.07
CA TRP A 13 3.25 -17.86 5.09
C TRP A 13 4.23 -17.45 3.99
N ILE A 14 5.51 -17.22 4.34
CA ILE A 14 6.56 -16.93 3.35
C ILE A 14 6.76 -18.15 2.44
N SER A 15 6.84 -19.36 3.02
CA SER A 15 6.99 -20.59 2.23
C SER A 15 5.82 -20.81 1.29
N LEU A 16 4.59 -20.53 1.74
CA LEU A 16 3.40 -20.62 0.91
C LEU A 16 3.46 -19.66 -0.28
N ALA A 17 3.91 -18.42 -0.08
CA ALA A 17 4.10 -17.46 -1.15
C ALA A 17 5.18 -17.91 -2.15
N MET A 18 6.27 -18.51 -1.66
CA MET A 18 7.31 -19.08 -2.53
C MET A 18 6.79 -20.28 -3.35
N ILE A 19 6.01 -21.16 -2.74
CA ILE A 19 5.34 -22.25 -3.46
C ILE A 19 4.39 -21.69 -4.52
N PHE A 20 3.61 -20.68 -4.18
CA PHE A 20 2.69 -20.04 -5.13
C PHE A 20 3.42 -19.41 -6.32
N SER A 21 4.59 -18.79 -6.09
CA SER A 21 5.41 -18.27 -7.20
C SER A 21 5.90 -19.39 -8.13
N GLY A 22 6.22 -20.56 -7.57
CA GLY A 22 6.53 -21.76 -8.36
C GLY A 22 5.34 -22.24 -9.19
N VAL A 23 4.14 -22.20 -8.62
CA VAL A 23 2.91 -22.53 -9.35
C VAL A 23 2.69 -21.58 -10.54
N ILE A 24 2.88 -20.26 -10.34
CA ILE A 24 2.83 -19.27 -11.42
C ILE A 24 3.78 -19.66 -12.56
N TYR A 25 5.03 -19.95 -12.22
CA TYR A 25 6.01 -20.38 -13.23
C TYR A 25 5.55 -21.60 -14.02
N PHE A 26 5.09 -22.66 -13.36
CA PHE A 26 4.67 -23.89 -14.05
C PHE A 26 3.41 -23.70 -14.91
N VAL A 27 2.45 -22.88 -14.45
CA VAL A 27 1.23 -22.59 -15.21
C VAL A 27 1.58 -21.86 -16.51
N PHE A 28 2.36 -20.78 -16.43
CA PHE A 28 2.72 -20.00 -17.61
C PHE A 28 3.73 -20.72 -18.50
N LYS A 29 4.61 -21.54 -17.95
CA LYS A 29 5.55 -22.35 -18.74
C LYS A 29 4.81 -23.31 -19.69
N ASN A 30 3.72 -23.89 -19.22
CA ASN A 30 2.91 -24.82 -20.03
C ASN A 30 2.04 -24.11 -21.06
N ALA A 31 1.63 -22.86 -20.81
CA ALA A 31 0.77 -22.08 -21.68
C ALA A 31 1.55 -21.24 -22.68
N ASP A 32 2.58 -20.50 -22.24
CA ASP A 32 3.20 -19.40 -22.97
C ASP A 32 4.73 -19.55 -23.12
N GLY A 33 5.30 -20.63 -22.61
CA GLY A 33 6.73 -20.93 -22.74
C GLY A 33 7.59 -20.46 -21.56
N HIS A 34 8.89 -20.81 -21.64
CA HIS A 34 9.84 -20.62 -20.52
C HIS A 34 10.10 -19.14 -20.21
N ASP A 35 10.33 -18.32 -21.23
CA ASP A 35 10.76 -16.92 -21.05
C ASP A 35 9.63 -16.08 -20.44
N PHE A 36 8.41 -16.25 -20.92
CA PHE A 36 7.24 -15.60 -20.34
C PHE A 36 6.98 -16.04 -18.90
N ALA A 37 7.09 -17.34 -18.60
CA ALA A 37 6.95 -17.87 -17.25
C ALA A 37 8.00 -17.29 -16.28
N MET A 38 9.26 -17.16 -16.74
CA MET A 38 10.32 -16.59 -15.93
C MET A 38 10.09 -15.10 -15.65
N GLU A 39 9.57 -14.36 -16.63
CA GLU A 39 9.18 -12.98 -16.46
C GLU A 39 8.09 -12.85 -15.37
N LYS A 40 6.98 -13.59 -15.47
CA LYS A 40 5.89 -13.54 -14.48
C LYS A 40 6.33 -14.01 -13.10
N PHE A 41 7.19 -15.01 -13.01
CA PHE A 41 7.82 -15.42 -11.77
C PHE A 41 8.64 -14.29 -11.15
N SER A 42 9.49 -13.63 -11.93
CA SER A 42 10.34 -12.54 -11.45
C SER A 42 9.53 -11.32 -11.04
N GLN A 43 8.49 -10.97 -11.79
CA GLN A 43 7.55 -9.90 -11.44
C GLN A 43 6.87 -10.18 -10.10
N PHE A 44 6.36 -11.39 -9.89
CA PHE A 44 5.75 -11.78 -8.62
C PHE A 44 6.75 -11.70 -7.45
N GLN A 45 7.96 -12.24 -7.63
CA GLN A 45 9.00 -12.19 -6.59
C GLN A 45 9.36 -10.75 -6.22
N ALA A 46 9.59 -9.91 -7.19
CA ALA A 46 9.94 -8.51 -6.95
C ALA A 46 8.79 -7.75 -6.24
N ALA A 47 7.56 -7.89 -6.72
CA ALA A 47 6.38 -7.28 -6.08
C ALA A 47 6.20 -7.79 -4.65
N TYR A 48 6.34 -9.10 -4.40
CA TYR A 48 6.22 -9.69 -3.07
C TYR A 48 7.26 -9.13 -2.08
N TRP A 49 8.53 -9.03 -2.49
CA TRP A 49 9.58 -8.53 -1.60
C TRP A 49 9.48 -7.03 -1.35
N ILE A 50 9.07 -6.24 -2.36
CA ILE A 50 8.76 -4.82 -2.19
C ILE A 50 7.63 -4.66 -1.16
N GLU A 51 6.53 -5.39 -1.31
CA GLU A 51 5.39 -5.33 -0.38
C GLU A 51 5.80 -5.78 1.03
N LYS A 52 6.63 -6.79 1.15
CA LYS A 52 7.17 -7.22 2.46
C LYS A 52 8.01 -6.15 3.12
N ALA A 53 8.88 -5.48 2.38
CA ALA A 53 9.69 -4.39 2.91
C ALA A 53 8.82 -3.24 3.43
N LEU A 54 7.84 -2.81 2.63
CA LEU A 54 6.90 -1.74 3.00
C LEU A 54 5.97 -2.14 4.16
N SER A 55 5.63 -3.44 4.28
CA SER A 55 4.81 -3.95 5.38
C SER A 55 5.47 -3.83 6.75
N VAL A 56 6.79 -3.76 6.82
CA VAL A 56 7.51 -3.52 8.09
C VAL A 56 7.22 -2.11 8.62
N ASP A 57 7.16 -1.12 7.75
CA ASP A 57 6.83 0.26 8.13
C ASP A 57 5.41 0.34 8.69
N ASN A 58 4.45 -0.39 8.10
CA ASN A 58 3.08 -0.46 8.61
C ASN A 58 3.04 -1.02 10.04
N LEU A 59 3.88 -2.01 10.36
CA LEU A 59 3.96 -2.57 11.70
C LEU A 59 4.42 -1.53 12.73
N PHE A 60 5.40 -0.69 12.38
CA PHE A 60 5.86 0.40 13.26
C PHE A 60 4.74 1.39 13.54
N VAL A 61 3.91 1.72 12.55
CA VAL A 61 2.76 2.60 12.74
C VAL A 61 1.78 2.03 13.77
N PHE A 62 1.46 0.73 13.72
CA PHE A 62 0.61 0.10 14.72
C PHE A 62 1.19 0.27 16.14
N ILE A 63 2.49 0.02 16.31
CA ILE A 63 3.17 0.15 17.60
C ILE A 63 3.10 1.60 18.11
N LEU A 64 3.37 2.57 17.25
CA LEU A 64 3.32 4.00 17.59
C LEU A 64 1.90 4.43 17.97
N VAL A 65 0.89 4.04 17.19
CA VAL A 65 -0.52 4.36 17.44
C VAL A 65 -0.98 3.76 18.77
N PHE A 66 -0.66 2.49 19.03
CA PHE A 66 -1.02 1.84 20.29
C PHE A 66 -0.35 2.50 21.49
N GLY A 67 0.91 2.91 21.35
CA GLY A 67 1.63 3.66 22.38
C GLY A 67 1.05 5.05 22.63
N PHE A 68 0.78 5.80 21.58
CA PHE A 68 0.24 7.16 21.64
C PHE A 68 -1.15 7.21 22.29
N PHE A 69 -2.08 6.36 21.84
CA PHE A 69 -3.44 6.29 22.38
C PHE A 69 -3.52 5.46 23.67
N LYS A 70 -2.39 4.91 24.16
CA LYS A 70 -2.32 4.06 25.37
C LYS A 70 -3.35 2.94 25.38
N ILE A 71 -3.51 2.25 24.24
CA ILE A 71 -4.51 1.20 24.07
C ILE A 71 -4.14 -0.01 24.93
N PRO A 72 -5.03 -0.45 25.84
CA PRO A 72 -4.85 -1.65 26.64
C PRO A 72 -4.61 -2.88 25.75
N LYS A 73 -3.70 -3.78 26.17
CA LYS A 73 -3.32 -4.98 25.41
C LYS A 73 -4.51 -5.84 25.00
N GLU A 74 -5.53 -5.90 25.85
CA GLU A 74 -6.77 -6.66 25.63
C GLU A 74 -7.59 -6.16 24.42
N TYR A 75 -7.49 -4.85 24.08
CA TYR A 75 -8.23 -4.26 22.96
C TYR A 75 -7.39 -4.10 21.68
N GLN A 76 -6.06 -4.23 21.78
CA GLN A 76 -5.14 -4.12 20.62
C GLN A 76 -5.48 -5.12 19.52
N HIS A 77 -5.84 -6.35 19.89
CA HIS A 77 -6.21 -7.39 18.93
C HIS A 77 -7.41 -6.98 18.06
N LYS A 78 -8.41 -6.33 18.66
CA LYS A 78 -9.60 -5.88 17.93
C LYS A 78 -9.26 -4.76 16.95
N VAL A 79 -8.49 -3.77 17.37
CA VAL A 79 -8.05 -2.68 16.49
C VAL A 79 -7.17 -3.22 15.37
N LEU A 80 -6.24 -4.14 15.69
CA LEU A 80 -5.38 -4.78 14.71
C LEU A 80 -6.19 -5.57 13.67
N PHE A 81 -7.17 -6.36 14.10
CA PHE A 81 -8.00 -7.15 13.20
C PHE A 81 -8.77 -6.26 12.21
N TRP A 82 -9.47 -5.22 12.72
CA TRP A 82 -10.21 -4.32 11.86
C TRP A 82 -9.31 -3.43 11.00
N GLY A 83 -8.15 -3.01 11.53
CA GLY A 83 -7.16 -2.26 10.77
C GLY A 83 -6.57 -3.07 9.61
N ILE A 84 -6.21 -4.33 9.83
CA ILE A 84 -5.71 -5.20 8.74
C ILE A 84 -6.81 -5.47 7.71
N LEU A 85 -8.03 -5.72 8.16
CA LEU A 85 -9.16 -5.97 7.25
C LEU A 85 -9.51 -4.74 6.41
N GLY A 86 -9.53 -3.56 7.03
CA GLY A 86 -9.76 -2.28 6.35
C GLY A 86 -8.64 -1.97 5.35
N ALA A 87 -7.39 -2.08 5.78
CA ALA A 87 -6.22 -1.90 4.93
C ALA A 87 -6.27 -2.81 3.69
N LEU A 88 -6.61 -4.09 3.87
CA LEU A 88 -6.75 -5.04 2.76
C LEU A 88 -7.85 -4.61 1.78
N LEU A 89 -9.01 -4.21 2.29
CA LEU A 89 -10.15 -3.77 1.49
C LEU A 89 -9.82 -2.49 0.71
N PHE A 90 -9.31 -1.47 1.40
CA PHE A 90 -8.95 -0.20 0.76
C PHE A 90 -7.85 -0.38 -0.26
N ARG A 91 -6.82 -1.17 0.04
CA ARG A 91 -5.73 -1.47 -0.89
C ARG A 91 -6.26 -2.17 -2.14
N ALA A 92 -7.15 -3.16 -2.01
CA ALA A 92 -7.79 -3.79 -3.16
C ALA A 92 -8.56 -2.78 -4.03
N ILE A 93 -9.38 -1.92 -3.42
CA ILE A 93 -10.11 -0.88 -4.13
C ILE A 93 -9.15 0.07 -4.86
N PHE A 94 -8.08 0.53 -4.19
CA PHE A 94 -7.10 1.44 -4.78
C PHE A 94 -6.30 0.81 -5.91
N ILE A 95 -5.93 -0.48 -5.81
CA ILE A 95 -5.24 -1.19 -6.89
C ILE A 95 -6.16 -1.28 -8.11
N PHE A 96 -7.40 -1.73 -7.96
CA PHE A 96 -8.33 -1.83 -9.09
C PHE A 96 -8.63 -0.45 -9.72
N ALA A 97 -8.91 0.55 -8.89
CA ALA A 97 -9.14 1.92 -9.37
C ALA A 97 -7.88 2.50 -10.04
N GLY A 98 -6.71 2.24 -9.47
CA GLY A 98 -5.42 2.69 -9.99
C GLY A 98 -5.08 2.07 -11.34
N VAL A 99 -5.31 0.76 -11.51
CA VAL A 99 -5.14 0.07 -12.81
C VAL A 99 -6.00 0.72 -13.89
N GLU A 100 -7.29 0.92 -13.61
CA GLU A 100 -8.19 1.54 -14.58
C GLU A 100 -7.79 3.00 -14.87
N LEU A 101 -7.41 3.76 -13.86
CA LEU A 101 -6.95 5.13 -14.03
C LEU A 101 -5.67 5.19 -14.88
N ILE A 102 -4.71 4.30 -14.65
CA ILE A 102 -3.48 4.21 -15.44
C ILE A 102 -3.80 3.88 -16.89
N LYS A 103 -4.68 2.90 -17.15
CA LYS A 103 -5.11 2.55 -18.51
C LYS A 103 -5.73 3.72 -19.26
N MET A 104 -6.53 4.55 -18.58
CA MET A 104 -7.22 5.70 -19.18
C MET A 104 -6.29 6.90 -19.42
N THR A 105 -5.12 6.95 -18.79
CA THR A 105 -4.24 8.12 -18.79
C THR A 105 -2.97 7.98 -19.63
N TYR A 106 -2.90 6.94 -20.46
CA TYR A 106 -1.87 6.87 -21.50
C TYR A 106 -2.10 7.96 -22.55
N LEU A 107 -1.07 8.77 -22.80
CA LEU A 107 -1.15 9.79 -23.83
C LEU A 107 -1.24 9.14 -25.23
N PRO A 108 -2.04 9.73 -26.13
CA PRO A 108 -2.02 9.32 -27.53
C PRO A 108 -0.62 9.55 -28.11
N ALA A 109 -0.35 8.85 -29.18
CA ALA A 109 0.90 8.99 -29.93
C ALA A 109 1.14 10.45 -30.34
N PHE A 110 2.30 10.98 -30.05
CA PHE A 110 2.72 12.31 -30.49
C PHE A 110 4.22 12.34 -30.80
N SER A 111 4.65 13.26 -31.67
CA SER A 111 6.05 13.48 -32.00
C SER A 111 6.47 14.90 -31.68
N ILE A 112 7.70 15.07 -31.17
CA ILE A 112 8.33 16.37 -30.93
C ILE A 112 9.67 16.36 -31.67
N GLY A 113 9.75 17.01 -32.83
CA GLY A 113 10.91 16.98 -33.68
C GLY A 113 11.21 15.56 -34.18
N ASP A 114 12.46 15.09 -33.99
CA ASP A 114 12.87 13.74 -34.36
C ASP A 114 12.49 12.67 -33.31
N TRP A 115 11.89 13.05 -32.21
CA TRP A 115 11.49 12.16 -31.13
C TRP A 115 10.04 11.71 -31.32
N ASN A 116 9.86 10.44 -31.66
CA ASN A 116 8.54 9.82 -31.80
C ASN A 116 8.13 9.11 -30.51
N PHE A 117 7.06 9.59 -29.89
CA PHE A 117 6.39 8.96 -28.74
C PHE A 117 5.18 8.12 -29.20
N ASN A 118 5.38 7.38 -30.30
CA ASN A 118 4.35 6.62 -30.98
C ASN A 118 4.71 5.14 -31.02
N LEU A 119 4.36 4.38 -30.01
CA LEU A 119 4.89 3.03 -29.87
C LEU A 119 3.84 1.93 -29.78
N ALA A 120 2.61 2.21 -30.22
CA ALA A 120 1.57 1.20 -30.17
C ALA A 120 1.53 0.27 -31.41
N GLU A 121 1.86 0.78 -32.59
CA GLU A 121 1.63 0.04 -33.84
C GLU A 121 2.89 -0.63 -34.44
N ASP A 122 4.07 -0.05 -34.23
CA ASP A 122 5.32 -0.62 -34.78
C ASP A 122 6.06 -1.55 -33.82
N ALA A 123 5.45 -1.86 -32.70
CA ALA A 123 6.10 -2.54 -31.58
C ALA A 123 6.15 -4.08 -31.71
N GLU A 124 5.69 -4.64 -32.81
CA GLU A 124 5.72 -6.10 -33.02
C GLU A 124 7.18 -6.64 -33.15
N HIS A 125 8.13 -5.76 -33.43
CA HIS A 125 9.55 -6.10 -33.63
C HIS A 125 10.52 -5.38 -32.67
N ALA A 126 10.03 -4.54 -31.74
CA ALA A 126 10.87 -3.87 -30.77
C ALA A 126 11.10 -4.72 -29.53
N ASN A 127 12.36 -4.74 -29.04
CA ASN A 127 12.72 -5.41 -27.80
C ASN A 127 11.82 -4.92 -26.65
N PHE A 128 11.38 -5.84 -25.81
CA PHE A 128 10.46 -5.65 -24.69
C PHE A 128 10.74 -4.39 -23.83
N ALA A 129 12.02 -4.11 -23.54
CA ALA A 129 12.46 -2.94 -22.80
C ALA A 129 12.17 -1.60 -23.49
N ALA A 130 12.13 -1.57 -24.84
CA ALA A 130 11.84 -0.35 -25.59
C ALA A 130 10.33 -0.06 -25.67
N LYS A 131 9.48 -1.08 -25.57
CA LYS A 131 8.02 -0.96 -25.66
C LYS A 131 7.39 -0.19 -24.47
N GLU A 132 7.93 -0.39 -23.27
CA GLU A 132 7.34 0.18 -22.04
C GLU A 132 7.92 1.54 -21.68
N PHE A 133 9.17 1.80 -22.00
CA PHE A 133 9.86 3.01 -21.59
C PHE A 133 9.36 4.29 -22.29
N PHE A 134 8.69 4.17 -23.41
CA PHE A 134 8.28 5.31 -24.25
C PHE A 134 6.77 5.58 -24.31
N ARG A 135 5.94 4.96 -23.48
CA ARG A 135 4.53 5.35 -23.32
C ARG A 135 4.37 6.28 -22.11
N PRO A 136 4.40 7.61 -22.31
CA PRO A 136 4.20 8.52 -21.20
C PRO A 136 2.78 8.37 -20.67
N ASN A 137 2.67 8.02 -19.40
CA ASN A 137 1.43 7.98 -18.68
C ASN A 137 1.37 9.19 -17.74
N VAL A 138 0.32 10.00 -17.85
CA VAL A 138 0.19 11.23 -17.07
C VAL A 138 0.19 10.96 -15.58
N VAL A 139 -0.54 9.94 -15.15
CA VAL A 139 -0.64 9.58 -13.72
C VAL A 139 0.70 9.09 -13.19
N LEU A 140 1.36 8.16 -13.89
CA LEU A 140 2.67 7.66 -13.47
C LEU A 140 3.74 8.75 -13.46
N THR A 141 3.69 9.69 -14.38
CA THR A 141 4.61 10.83 -14.42
C THR A 141 4.42 11.76 -13.21
N ILE A 142 3.15 12.09 -12.88
CA ILE A 142 2.82 12.89 -11.69
C ILE A 142 3.28 12.14 -10.42
N PHE A 143 3.03 10.85 -10.32
CA PHE A 143 3.50 10.04 -9.19
C PHE A 143 5.03 10.00 -9.09
N GLY A 144 5.73 9.85 -10.20
CA GLY A 144 7.19 9.89 -10.22
C GLY A 144 7.74 11.20 -9.66
N PHE A 145 7.18 12.34 -10.08
CA PHE A 145 7.55 13.64 -9.52
C PHE A 145 7.21 13.75 -8.03
N PHE A 146 6.06 13.25 -7.60
CA PHE A 146 5.67 13.23 -6.20
C PHE A 146 6.65 12.40 -5.35
N LEU A 147 7.04 11.21 -5.81
CA LEU A 147 8.01 10.36 -5.12
C LEU A 147 9.39 11.01 -5.01
N VAL A 148 9.88 11.66 -6.08
CA VAL A 148 11.13 12.41 -6.05
C VAL A 148 11.06 13.55 -5.04
N PHE A 149 9.97 14.32 -5.05
CA PHE A 149 9.74 15.40 -4.10
C PHE A 149 9.69 14.89 -2.66
N ALA A 150 8.95 13.80 -2.40
CA ALA A 150 8.84 13.17 -1.08
C ALA A 150 10.21 12.65 -0.60
N GLY A 151 11.01 12.02 -1.47
CA GLY A 151 12.36 11.57 -1.17
C GLY A 151 13.30 12.70 -0.80
N ILE A 152 13.29 13.80 -1.57
CA ILE A 152 14.10 14.99 -1.26
C ILE A 152 13.68 15.64 0.06
N LYS A 153 12.38 15.71 0.31
CA LYS A 153 11.84 16.22 1.57
C LYS A 153 12.25 15.35 2.76
N SER A 154 12.13 14.04 2.62
CA SER A 154 12.53 13.09 3.67
C SER A 154 14.04 13.19 4.00
N TRP A 155 14.87 13.37 2.98
CA TRP A 155 16.32 13.56 3.19
C TRP A 155 16.65 14.86 3.96
N LYS A 156 15.84 15.91 3.78
CA LYS A 156 16.05 17.21 4.43
C LYS A 156 15.38 17.35 5.80
N CYS A 157 14.49 16.42 6.18
CA CYS A 157 13.90 16.42 7.52
C CYS A 157 14.94 15.96 8.53
N ASP A 158 15.37 16.87 9.42
CA ASP A 158 16.07 16.51 10.64
C ASP A 158 15.13 15.74 11.56
N ASN A 159 15.66 14.67 12.18
CA ASN A 159 14.91 13.64 12.92
C ASN A 159 14.31 14.12 14.28
N ASP A 160 14.20 15.42 14.54
CA ASP A 160 13.81 15.95 15.86
C ASP A 160 12.34 16.36 16.00
N GLU A 161 11.52 16.26 14.95
CA GLU A 161 10.08 16.40 15.14
C GLU A 161 9.47 15.05 15.55
N GLU A 162 9.26 14.85 16.85
CA GLU A 162 8.33 13.83 17.36
C GLU A 162 7.05 13.92 16.52
N GLN A 163 6.72 12.84 15.80
CA GLN A 163 5.50 12.79 14.99
C GLN A 163 4.30 12.93 15.91
N ASP A 164 3.83 14.16 16.06
CA ASP A 164 2.64 14.48 16.85
C ASP A 164 1.41 13.89 16.14
N LEU A 165 1.08 12.64 16.48
CA LEU A 165 -0.07 11.91 15.94
C LEU A 165 -1.40 12.65 16.17
N SER A 166 -1.46 13.63 17.09
CA SER A 166 -2.66 14.44 17.28
C SER A 166 -3.00 15.29 16.06
N LYS A 167 -1.98 15.65 15.27
CA LYS A 167 -2.13 16.40 14.01
C LYS A 167 -2.40 15.52 12.79
N ASN A 168 -2.42 14.19 12.95
CA ASN A 168 -2.68 13.24 11.87
C ASN A 168 -4.04 13.52 11.23
N PHE A 169 -4.10 13.35 9.91
CA PHE A 169 -5.34 13.57 9.15
C PHE A 169 -6.48 12.66 9.62
N GLY A 170 -6.19 11.42 10.03
CA GLY A 170 -7.18 10.50 10.59
C GLY A 170 -7.82 11.03 11.87
N VAL A 171 -7.04 11.62 12.79
CA VAL A 171 -7.56 12.26 14.00
C VAL A 171 -8.48 13.43 13.64
N LYS A 172 -8.03 14.30 12.75
CA LYS A 172 -8.84 15.46 12.29
C LYS A 172 -10.13 15.02 11.63
N LEU A 173 -10.08 13.95 10.84
CA LEU A 173 -11.26 13.39 10.15
C LEU A 173 -12.31 12.91 11.17
N VAL A 174 -11.88 12.16 12.19
CA VAL A 174 -12.81 11.69 13.23
C VAL A 174 -13.42 12.85 14.00
N HIS A 175 -12.61 13.82 14.44
CA HIS A 175 -13.11 14.98 15.17
C HIS A 175 -14.06 15.87 14.35
N LYS A 176 -13.93 15.85 13.01
CA LYS A 176 -14.85 16.59 12.14
C LYS A 176 -16.23 15.95 12.06
N PHE A 177 -16.31 14.62 12.08
CA PHE A 177 -17.56 13.89 11.87
C PHE A 177 -18.18 13.35 13.15
N PHE A 178 -17.37 13.12 14.20
CA PHE A 178 -17.82 12.51 15.46
C PHE A 178 -17.32 13.32 16.65
N LYS A 179 -18.17 13.38 17.69
CA LYS A 179 -17.69 13.74 19.01
C LYS A 179 -16.88 12.60 19.57
N VAL A 180 -15.73 12.89 20.15
CA VAL A 180 -14.81 11.90 20.71
C VAL A 180 -14.90 11.91 22.22
N THR A 181 -15.05 10.74 22.84
CA THR A 181 -14.93 10.57 24.28
C THR A 181 -13.48 10.32 24.68
N PRO A 182 -13.00 10.91 25.81
CA PRO A 182 -11.65 10.63 26.28
C PRO A 182 -11.47 9.23 26.88
N ASN A 183 -12.56 8.54 27.20
CA ASN A 183 -12.57 7.28 27.91
C ASN A 183 -12.85 6.10 26.98
N PHE A 184 -12.23 4.95 27.28
CA PHE A 184 -12.60 3.69 26.68
C PHE A 184 -13.94 3.21 27.24
N ASP A 185 -14.76 2.57 26.42
CA ASP A 185 -15.99 1.88 26.80
C ASP A 185 -15.84 0.39 26.46
N GLY A 186 -15.02 -0.30 27.26
CA GLY A 186 -14.58 -1.64 26.94
C GLY A 186 -13.91 -1.69 25.58
N ASP A 187 -14.27 -2.68 24.79
CA ASP A 187 -13.76 -2.90 23.42
C ASP A 187 -14.56 -2.20 22.31
N LYS A 188 -15.49 -1.31 22.67
CA LYS A 188 -16.38 -0.66 21.69
C LYS A 188 -15.70 0.47 20.97
N PHE A 189 -15.94 0.58 19.67
CA PHE A 189 -15.53 1.71 18.85
C PHE A 189 -16.38 2.96 19.06
N PHE A 190 -17.63 2.76 19.45
CA PHE A 190 -18.58 3.85 19.75
C PHE A 190 -19.21 3.64 21.09
N SER A 191 -19.40 4.75 21.85
CA SER A 191 -20.08 4.79 23.13
C SER A 191 -21.25 5.75 23.05
N VAL A 192 -22.31 5.47 23.80
CA VAL A 192 -23.46 6.38 23.94
C VAL A 192 -23.41 7.04 25.30
N GLN A 193 -23.14 8.34 25.32
CA GLN A 193 -23.14 9.14 26.56
C GLN A 193 -24.18 10.25 26.45
N ASN A 194 -25.04 10.34 27.42
CA ASN A 194 -26.15 11.32 27.45
C ASN A 194 -27.00 11.31 26.16
N GLY A 195 -27.25 10.13 25.60
CA GLY A 195 -28.02 9.98 24.34
C GLY A 195 -27.28 10.35 23.07
N ILE A 196 -26.00 10.74 23.15
CA ILE A 196 -25.17 11.10 22.01
C ILE A 196 -24.18 9.96 21.71
N LYS A 197 -24.15 9.50 20.46
CA LYS A 197 -23.15 8.53 19.99
C LYS A 197 -21.81 9.23 19.79
N MET A 198 -20.80 8.78 20.52
CA MET A 198 -19.43 9.33 20.49
C MET A 198 -18.42 8.26 20.07
N ALA A 199 -17.40 8.66 19.34
CA ALA A 199 -16.28 7.78 19.00
C ALA A 199 -15.36 7.59 20.22
N THR A 200 -14.88 6.37 20.43
CA THR A 200 -13.91 6.05 21.48
C THR A 200 -12.49 6.23 20.96
N PRO A 201 -11.46 6.28 21.84
CA PRO A 201 -10.07 6.31 21.42
C PRO A 201 -9.69 5.11 20.55
N LEU A 202 -10.36 3.96 20.67
CA LEU A 202 -10.16 2.80 19.80
C LEU A 202 -10.54 3.08 18.35
N PHE A 203 -11.64 3.81 18.13
CA PHE A 203 -12.07 4.20 16.79
C PHE A 203 -11.12 5.24 16.19
N VAL A 204 -10.66 6.20 17.01
CA VAL A 204 -9.67 7.19 16.54
C VAL A 204 -8.38 6.51 16.11
N ALA A 205 -7.86 5.58 16.92
CA ALA A 205 -6.68 4.81 16.61
C ALA A 205 -6.84 3.99 15.33
N LEU A 206 -8.00 3.31 15.16
CA LEU A 206 -8.32 2.58 13.94
C LEU A 206 -8.27 3.51 12.72
N MET A 207 -8.89 4.68 12.78
CA MET A 207 -8.90 5.64 11.66
C MET A 207 -7.52 6.20 11.35
N VAL A 208 -6.66 6.40 12.36
CA VAL A 208 -5.26 6.80 12.13
C VAL A 208 -4.50 5.71 11.38
N ILE A 209 -4.68 4.45 11.77
CA ILE A 209 -4.08 3.30 11.11
C ILE A 209 -4.53 3.22 9.65
N GLU A 210 -5.85 3.27 9.39
CA GLU A 210 -6.41 3.19 8.04
C GLU A 210 -5.92 4.31 7.14
N VAL A 211 -5.93 5.54 7.63
CA VAL A 211 -5.45 6.71 6.86
C VAL A 211 -3.95 6.59 6.57
N THR A 212 -3.17 6.11 7.52
CA THR A 212 -1.73 5.94 7.32
C THR A 212 -1.45 4.81 6.33
N ASP A 213 -2.19 3.69 6.39
CA ASP A 213 -2.07 2.62 5.39
C ASP A 213 -2.45 3.10 3.99
N LEU A 214 -3.46 3.96 3.85
CA LEU A 214 -3.80 4.58 2.57
C LEU A 214 -2.65 5.43 2.01
N VAL A 215 -1.93 6.18 2.85
CA VAL A 215 -0.76 6.94 2.41
C VAL A 215 0.32 5.98 1.91
N PHE A 216 0.62 4.91 2.64
CA PHE A 216 1.58 3.90 2.20
C PHE A 216 1.12 3.16 0.94
N ALA A 217 -0.18 2.91 0.77
CA ALA A 217 -0.72 2.31 -0.45
C ALA A 217 -0.50 3.22 -1.66
N VAL A 218 -0.66 4.53 -1.51
CA VAL A 218 -0.37 5.51 -2.58
C VAL A 218 1.10 5.47 -2.99
N ASP A 219 2.03 5.26 -2.06
CA ASP A 219 3.46 5.17 -2.35
C ASP A 219 3.85 3.81 -2.96
N SER A 220 3.23 2.71 -2.51
CA SER A 220 3.58 1.35 -2.93
C SER A 220 3.00 0.96 -4.29
N ILE A 221 1.80 1.43 -4.64
CA ILE A 221 1.12 1.08 -5.90
C ILE A 221 1.96 1.44 -7.13
N PRO A 222 2.50 2.67 -7.28
CA PRO A 222 3.36 3.00 -8.41
C PRO A 222 4.65 2.18 -8.47
N ALA A 223 5.23 1.84 -7.31
CA ALA A 223 6.42 1.00 -7.25
C ALA A 223 6.15 -0.42 -7.76
N ILE A 224 4.98 -1.00 -7.44
CA ILE A 224 4.55 -2.31 -7.93
C ILE A 224 4.30 -2.26 -9.43
N PHE A 225 3.63 -1.21 -9.94
CA PHE A 225 3.39 -1.05 -11.38
C PHE A 225 4.68 -0.84 -12.18
N ALA A 226 5.71 -0.23 -11.59
CA ALA A 226 7.02 -0.10 -12.24
C ALA A 226 7.71 -1.46 -12.45
N VAL A 227 7.42 -2.46 -11.62
CA VAL A 227 8.02 -3.81 -11.67
C VAL A 227 7.13 -4.81 -12.40
N ALA A 228 5.82 -4.66 -12.31
CA ALA A 228 4.82 -5.53 -12.92
C ALA A 228 3.75 -4.69 -13.64
N PRO A 229 4.07 -4.16 -14.83
CA PRO A 229 3.19 -3.22 -15.55
C PRO A 229 1.98 -3.90 -16.20
N ASN A 230 1.94 -5.25 -16.28
CA ASN A 230 0.87 -6.05 -16.92
C ASN A 230 0.35 -7.18 -16.02
#